data_1ab0d8447d6e512a8478abc5d1998247
#
_entry.id   1ab0d8447d6e512a8478abc5d1998247
#
_cell.length_a   1.000
_cell.length_b   1.000
_cell.length_c   1.000
_cell.angle_alpha   90.00
_cell.angle_beta   90.00
_cell.angle_gamma   90.00
#
_symmetry.space_group_name_H-M   'P 1'
#
loop_
_entity.id
_entity.type
_entity.pdbx_description
1 polymer ?
#
loop_
_entity_poly.entity_id
_entity_poly.type
_entity_poly.pdbx_seq_one_letter_code
_entity_poly.pdbx_strand_id
1 'polypeptide(L)'
;LDYELFEALEQGPGFSLLAIGRPEDEGCFCKVNNLLKQIIADLADKFDIVLIDGEAGVEQINRRVMKTVDHLVLVSDTSAKGVGVANTIAHVAVDNRAVNFDSMGLILNRVRSVDEVNDIRTRTTLDIYGWIFEDDLIHDFDFKGKSLTNMPDTSLSLGAVAGVLDKLNLLS
;
A
#
# COMPACT_ATOMS: atom_id res chain seq x y z
N LEU A 1 -7.67 19.06 17.84
CA LEU A 1 -7.26 17.94 16.96
C LEU A 1 -7.41 18.28 15.47
N ASP A 2 -8.57 18.84 15.08
CA ASP A 2 -8.82 19.14 13.65
C ASP A 2 -7.85 20.20 13.09
N TYR A 3 -7.54 21.23 13.85
CA TYR A 3 -6.63 22.29 13.38
C TYR A 3 -5.18 21.79 13.28
N GLU A 4 -4.69 21.11 14.28
CA GLU A 4 -3.33 20.53 14.31
C GLU A 4 -3.14 19.47 13.20
N LEU A 5 -4.21 18.72 12.92
CA LEU A 5 -4.20 17.74 11.83
C LEU A 5 -4.13 18.40 10.47
N PHE A 6 -4.87 19.49 10.26
CA PHE A 6 -4.83 20.25 9.01
C PHE A 6 -3.48 20.94 8.81
N GLU A 7 -2.82 21.40 9.87
CA GLU A 7 -1.46 21.95 9.79
C GLU A 7 -0.39 20.89 9.46
N ALA A 8 -0.64 19.62 9.81
CA ALA A 8 0.27 18.52 9.52
C ALA A 8 0.09 17.93 8.11
N LEU A 9 -0.97 18.32 7.40
CA LEU A 9 -1.23 17.88 6.03
C LEU A 9 -0.43 18.71 5.03
N GLU A 10 0.51 18.08 4.37
CA GLU A 10 1.19 18.65 3.21
C GLU A 10 0.29 18.57 1.98
N GLN A 11 0.05 19.70 1.32
CA GLN A 11 -0.82 19.77 0.16
C GLN A 11 -0.02 19.81 -1.15
N GLY A 12 -0.30 18.87 -2.03
CA GLY A 12 0.20 18.83 -3.41
C GLY A 12 -0.93 19.08 -4.43
N PRO A 13 -0.58 19.19 -5.71
CA PRO A 13 -1.58 19.34 -6.78
C PRO A 13 -2.46 18.07 -6.87
N GLY A 14 -3.70 18.15 -6.40
CA GLY A 14 -4.66 17.05 -6.44
C GLY A 14 -4.50 15.98 -5.38
N PHE A 15 -3.60 16.13 -4.41
CA PHE A 15 -3.45 15.21 -3.29
C PHE A 15 -3.02 15.93 -2.01
N SER A 16 -3.23 15.26 -0.88
CA SER A 16 -2.68 15.67 0.42
C SER A 16 -1.89 14.50 1.02
N LEU A 17 -0.77 14.78 1.67
CA LEU A 17 0.09 13.81 2.31
C LEU A 17 0.11 14.03 3.82
N LEU A 18 -0.11 12.98 4.60
CA LEU A 18 0.13 12.96 6.03
C LEU A 18 1.22 11.92 6.35
N ALA A 19 2.35 12.38 6.86
CA ALA A 19 3.42 11.50 7.31
C ALA A 19 3.37 11.36 8.84
N ILE A 20 3.41 10.13 9.32
CA ILE A 20 3.38 9.83 10.75
C ILE A 20 4.73 9.22 11.15
N GLY A 21 5.48 9.95 11.98
CA GLY A 21 6.76 9.50 12.50
C GLY A 21 6.63 8.36 13.51
N ARG A 22 7.73 7.63 13.71
CA ARG A 22 7.81 6.67 14.82
C ARG A 22 7.96 7.40 16.14
N PRO A 23 7.25 7.01 17.21
CA PRO A 23 7.51 7.57 18.54
C PRO A 23 8.93 7.21 18.99
N GLU A 24 9.70 8.21 19.42
CA GLU A 24 11.08 8.03 19.89
C GLU A 24 11.16 7.37 21.28
N ASP A 25 10.06 7.38 22.05
CA ASP A 25 10.00 6.83 23.40
C ASP A 25 9.39 5.41 23.43
N GLU A 26 10.00 4.52 24.23
CA GLU A 26 9.56 3.14 24.48
C GLU A 26 8.18 3.02 25.17
N GLY A 27 7.51 4.11 25.44
CA GLY A 27 6.25 4.19 26.16
C GLY A 27 5.03 4.53 25.30
N CYS A 28 4.20 3.53 25.03
CA CYS A 28 2.82 3.71 24.54
C CYS A 28 2.57 3.80 23.03
N PHE A 29 2.94 2.77 22.30
CA PHE A 29 2.37 2.50 20.97
C PHE A 29 0.82 2.57 20.96
N CYS A 30 0.16 2.27 22.07
CA CYS A 30 -1.31 2.33 22.18
C CYS A 30 -1.89 3.73 22.00
N LYS A 31 -1.24 4.78 22.49
CA LYS A 31 -1.74 6.17 22.35
C LYS A 31 -1.60 6.65 20.92
N VAL A 32 -0.44 6.39 20.29
CA VAL A 32 -0.19 6.75 18.90
C VAL A 32 -1.13 5.99 17.95
N ASN A 33 -1.32 4.69 18.17
CA ASN A 33 -2.25 3.90 17.38
C ASN A 33 -3.70 4.36 17.52
N ASN A 34 -4.13 4.80 18.71
CA ASN A 34 -5.49 5.34 18.89
C ASN A 34 -5.65 6.70 18.22
N LEU A 35 -4.64 7.56 18.29
CA LEU A 35 -4.63 8.84 17.58
C LEU A 35 -4.69 8.60 16.07
N LEU A 36 -3.87 7.70 15.56
CA LEU A 36 -3.86 7.35 14.13
C LEU A 36 -5.20 6.81 13.64
N LYS A 37 -5.88 5.98 14.44
CA LYS A 37 -7.25 5.51 14.13
C LYS A 37 -8.25 6.64 14.01
N GLN A 38 -8.18 7.61 14.91
CA GLN A 38 -9.07 8.79 14.87
C GLN A 38 -8.76 9.63 13.63
N ILE A 39 -7.49 9.90 13.36
CA ILE A 39 -7.05 10.66 12.20
C ILE A 39 -7.53 10.01 10.89
N ILE A 40 -7.35 8.70 10.74
CA ILE A 40 -7.80 7.98 9.55
C ILE A 40 -9.33 8.06 9.42
N ALA A 41 -10.08 7.86 10.50
CA ALA A 41 -11.53 7.96 10.46
C ALA A 41 -12.02 9.39 10.11
N ASP A 42 -11.38 10.41 10.66
CA ASP A 42 -11.74 11.82 10.42
C ASP A 42 -11.38 12.28 8.99
N LEU A 43 -10.35 11.67 8.37
CA LEU A 43 -9.92 11.98 7.02
C LEU A 43 -10.66 11.17 5.95
N ALA A 44 -11.05 9.92 6.26
CA ALA A 44 -11.67 9.02 5.28
C ALA A 44 -12.91 9.64 4.61
N ASP A 45 -13.72 10.38 5.37
CA ASP A 45 -14.94 11.03 4.87
C ASP A 45 -14.67 12.32 4.07
N LYS A 46 -13.42 12.79 4.01
CA LYS A 46 -13.06 14.08 3.38
C LYS A 46 -12.38 13.93 2.03
N PHE A 47 -12.00 12.73 1.66
CA PHE A 47 -11.28 12.43 0.42
C PHE A 47 -11.98 11.33 -0.36
N ASP A 48 -11.98 11.42 -1.68
CA ASP A 48 -12.55 10.39 -2.55
C ASP A 48 -11.76 9.08 -2.46
N ILE A 49 -10.44 9.18 -2.30
CA ILE A 49 -9.52 8.05 -2.14
C ILE A 49 -8.54 8.33 -1.00
N VAL A 50 -8.39 7.38 -0.10
CA VAL A 50 -7.36 7.41 0.95
C VAL A 50 -6.42 6.22 0.76
N LEU A 51 -5.17 6.51 0.42
CA LEU A 51 -4.12 5.50 0.31
C LEU A 51 -3.31 5.46 1.60
N ILE A 52 -3.23 4.28 2.21
CA ILE A 52 -2.49 4.08 3.45
C ILE A 52 -1.28 3.19 3.17
N ASP A 53 -0.08 3.78 3.25
CA ASP A 53 1.16 3.02 3.14
C ASP A 53 1.44 2.31 4.47
N GLY A 54 1.28 1.00 4.46
CA GLY A 54 1.58 0.12 5.59
C GLY A 54 3.04 -0.32 5.56
N GLU A 55 3.70 -0.31 6.72
CA GLU A 55 5.04 -0.89 6.84
C GLU A 55 5.06 -2.37 6.43
N ALA A 56 6.23 -2.86 6.01
CA ALA A 56 6.41 -4.26 5.64
C ALA A 56 6.13 -5.22 6.82
N GLY A 57 5.39 -6.29 6.55
CA GLY A 57 5.20 -7.41 7.47
C GLY A 57 3.85 -7.49 8.17
N VAL A 58 3.67 -8.59 8.91
CA VAL A 58 2.42 -8.98 9.57
C VAL A 58 2.06 -8.06 10.75
N GLU A 59 3.03 -7.34 11.31
CA GLU A 59 2.81 -6.54 12.52
C GLU A 59 1.81 -5.40 12.33
N GLN A 60 1.76 -4.81 11.15
CA GLN A 60 0.80 -3.72 10.87
C GLN A 60 -0.65 -4.21 10.95
N ILE A 61 -0.90 -5.41 10.43
CA ILE A 61 -2.20 -6.06 10.55
C ILE A 61 -2.52 -6.35 12.02
N ASN A 62 -1.55 -6.87 12.78
CA ASN A 62 -1.74 -7.18 14.21
C ASN A 62 -1.97 -5.94 15.08
N ARG A 63 -1.40 -4.79 14.72
CA ARG A 63 -1.59 -3.53 15.47
C ARG A 63 -3.01 -2.98 15.35
N ARG A 64 -3.82 -3.46 14.42
CA ARG A 64 -5.22 -3.06 14.20
C ARG A 64 -5.39 -1.54 14.10
N VAL A 65 -4.47 -0.87 13.43
CA VAL A 65 -4.54 0.59 13.22
C VAL A 65 -5.75 0.93 12.35
N MET A 66 -6.01 0.11 11.34
CA MET A 66 -7.20 0.19 10.49
C MET A 66 -8.19 -0.90 10.89
N LYS A 67 -9.47 -0.52 11.04
CA LYS A 67 -10.54 -1.49 11.29
C LYS A 67 -11.17 -2.01 10.02
N THR A 68 -11.32 -1.13 9.05
CA THR A 68 -11.98 -1.42 7.77
C THR A 68 -11.24 -0.68 6.66
N VAL A 69 -11.07 -1.34 5.55
CA VAL A 69 -10.58 -0.79 4.28
C VAL A 69 -11.41 -1.41 3.15
N ASP A 70 -11.57 -0.71 2.04
CA ASP A 70 -12.27 -1.28 0.88
C ASP A 70 -11.37 -2.31 0.21
N HIS A 71 -10.09 -1.99 0.05
CA HIS A 71 -9.11 -2.85 -0.61
C HIS A 71 -7.87 -3.05 0.26
N LEU A 72 -7.56 -4.31 0.60
CA LEU A 72 -6.29 -4.69 1.21
C LEU A 72 -5.33 -5.15 0.11
N VAL A 73 -4.40 -4.29 -0.27
CA VAL A 73 -3.45 -4.56 -1.34
C VAL A 73 -2.11 -5.00 -0.73
N LEU A 74 -1.69 -6.21 -1.07
CA LEU A 74 -0.38 -6.75 -0.71
C LEU A 74 0.59 -6.51 -1.87
N VAL A 75 1.79 -6.07 -1.56
CA VAL A 75 2.84 -5.86 -2.57
C VAL A 75 4.02 -6.76 -2.25
N SER A 76 4.48 -7.52 -3.24
CA SER A 76 5.62 -8.42 -3.10
C SER A 76 6.48 -8.41 -4.36
N ASP A 77 7.75 -8.71 -4.21
CA ASP A 77 8.58 -9.13 -5.34
C ASP A 77 8.23 -10.58 -5.75
N THR A 78 8.89 -11.09 -6.79
CA THR A 78 8.67 -12.45 -7.33
C THR A 78 9.39 -13.54 -6.55
N SER A 79 10.12 -13.20 -5.47
CA SER A 79 10.85 -14.18 -4.67
C SER A 79 9.90 -15.11 -3.90
N ALA A 80 10.31 -16.36 -3.73
CA ALA A 80 9.55 -17.31 -2.92
C ALA A 80 9.34 -16.83 -1.49
N LYS A 81 10.30 -16.07 -0.93
CA LYS A 81 10.19 -15.47 0.40
C LYS A 81 9.15 -14.36 0.43
N GLY A 82 9.18 -13.44 -0.54
CA GLY A 82 8.24 -12.34 -0.64
C GLY A 82 6.80 -12.83 -0.78
N VAL A 83 6.55 -13.72 -1.73
CA VAL A 83 5.23 -14.35 -1.94
C VAL A 83 4.78 -15.14 -0.69
N GLY A 84 5.69 -15.85 -0.02
CA GLY A 84 5.41 -16.55 1.23
C GLY A 84 4.98 -15.61 2.36
N VAL A 85 5.63 -14.44 2.49
CA VAL A 85 5.23 -13.39 3.45
C VAL A 85 3.86 -12.83 3.11
N ALA A 86 3.58 -12.52 1.83
CA ALA A 86 2.28 -12.04 1.39
C ALA A 86 1.17 -13.04 1.73
N ASN A 87 1.36 -14.33 1.45
CA ASN A 87 0.42 -15.37 1.84
C ASN A 87 0.20 -15.42 3.36
N THR A 88 1.27 -15.28 4.16
CA THR A 88 1.17 -15.25 5.62
C THR A 88 0.35 -14.06 6.11
N ILE A 89 0.59 -12.86 5.55
CA ILE A 89 -0.18 -11.65 5.88
C ILE A 89 -1.66 -11.85 5.55
N ALA A 90 -1.95 -12.42 4.38
CA ALA A 90 -3.32 -12.71 3.97
C ALA A 90 -4.04 -13.66 4.97
N HIS A 91 -3.39 -14.74 5.38
CA HIS A 91 -3.95 -15.65 6.39
C HIS A 91 -4.21 -14.94 7.72
N VAL A 92 -3.24 -14.15 8.20
CA VAL A 92 -3.40 -13.40 9.46
C VAL A 92 -4.54 -12.38 9.37
N ALA A 93 -4.70 -11.70 8.23
CA ALA A 93 -5.77 -10.74 8.02
C ALA A 93 -7.16 -11.39 8.11
N VAL A 94 -7.31 -12.57 7.50
CA VAL A 94 -8.56 -13.34 7.49
C VAL A 94 -8.82 -14.01 8.85
N ASP A 95 -7.87 -14.78 9.36
CA ASP A 95 -8.06 -15.63 10.55
C ASP A 95 -8.28 -14.81 11.82
N ASN A 96 -7.53 -13.72 11.98
CA ASN A 96 -7.61 -12.89 13.17
C ASN A 96 -8.70 -11.81 13.08
N ARG A 97 -9.40 -11.68 11.96
CA ARG A 97 -10.32 -10.56 11.67
C ARG A 97 -9.69 -9.23 12.10
N ALA A 98 -8.41 -9.09 11.79
CA ALA A 98 -7.62 -7.96 12.25
C ALA A 98 -8.00 -6.68 11.51
N VAL A 99 -8.40 -6.84 10.24
CA VAL A 99 -8.91 -5.77 9.36
C VAL A 99 -10.09 -6.35 8.60
N ASN A 100 -11.18 -5.59 8.48
CA ASN A 100 -12.26 -5.90 7.56
C ASN A 100 -11.92 -5.30 6.20
N PHE A 101 -12.17 -6.02 5.13
CA PHE A 101 -11.95 -5.55 3.77
C PHE A 101 -12.99 -6.15 2.82
N ASP A 102 -13.32 -5.40 1.77
CA ASP A 102 -14.24 -5.86 0.73
C ASP A 102 -13.50 -6.73 -0.29
N SER A 103 -12.24 -6.39 -0.57
CA SER A 103 -11.38 -7.21 -1.42
C SER A 103 -9.93 -7.25 -0.92
N MET A 104 -9.23 -8.32 -1.27
CA MET A 104 -7.81 -8.50 -0.98
C MET A 104 -7.11 -9.10 -2.18
N GLY A 105 -5.93 -8.57 -2.53
CA GLY A 105 -5.15 -9.10 -3.63
C GLY A 105 -3.68 -8.69 -3.60
N LEU A 106 -2.93 -9.24 -4.53
CA LEU A 106 -1.48 -9.13 -4.64
C LEU A 106 -1.09 -8.31 -5.87
N ILE A 107 -0.20 -7.36 -5.68
CA ILE A 107 0.57 -6.73 -6.76
C ILE A 107 1.98 -7.32 -6.74
N LEU A 108 2.43 -7.84 -7.87
CA LEU A 108 3.80 -8.28 -8.04
C LEU A 108 4.65 -7.11 -8.55
N ASN A 109 5.73 -6.81 -7.86
CA ASN A 109 6.67 -5.77 -8.24
C ASN A 109 8.00 -6.38 -8.68
N ARG A 110 8.75 -5.66 -9.53
CA ARG A 110 10.04 -6.08 -10.07
C ARG A 110 9.97 -7.42 -10.81
N VAL A 111 8.91 -7.62 -11.56
CA VAL A 111 8.71 -8.81 -12.39
C VAL A 111 9.66 -8.76 -13.58
N ARG A 112 10.31 -9.87 -13.91
CA ARG A 112 11.22 -9.96 -15.06
C ARG A 112 10.56 -10.55 -16.29
N SER A 113 9.59 -11.43 -16.08
CA SER A 113 8.86 -12.08 -17.19
C SER A 113 7.44 -12.45 -16.79
N VAL A 114 6.58 -12.64 -17.78
CA VAL A 114 5.21 -13.15 -17.57
C VAL A 114 5.23 -14.59 -17.04
N ASP A 115 6.26 -15.35 -17.31
CA ASP A 115 6.41 -16.72 -16.81
C ASP A 115 6.56 -16.74 -15.29
N GLU A 116 7.27 -15.75 -14.70
CA GLU A 116 7.30 -15.60 -13.24
C GLU A 116 5.91 -15.38 -12.65
N VAL A 117 5.08 -14.56 -13.29
CA VAL A 117 3.70 -14.33 -12.86
C VAL A 117 2.89 -15.62 -12.89
N ASN A 118 3.00 -16.38 -13.99
CA ASN A 118 2.30 -17.65 -14.16
C ASN A 118 2.73 -18.67 -13.10
N ASP A 119 4.01 -18.74 -12.79
CA ASP A 119 4.56 -19.58 -11.75
C ASP A 119 4.00 -19.20 -10.36
N ILE A 120 3.94 -17.90 -10.05
CA ILE A 120 3.45 -17.41 -8.76
C ILE A 120 1.96 -17.72 -8.61
N ARG A 121 1.16 -17.64 -9.67
CA ARG A 121 -0.25 -18.04 -9.64
C ARG A 121 -0.47 -19.46 -9.12
N THR A 122 0.49 -20.35 -9.30
CA THR A 122 0.43 -21.73 -8.77
C THR A 122 0.79 -21.83 -7.29
N ARG A 123 1.42 -20.79 -6.72
CA ARG A 123 1.95 -20.78 -5.34
C ARG A 123 1.17 -19.89 -4.38
N THR A 124 0.18 -19.18 -4.87
CA THR A 124 -0.68 -18.32 -4.05
C THR A 124 -2.14 -18.55 -4.36
N THR A 125 -2.98 -18.37 -3.36
CA THR A 125 -4.44 -18.33 -3.53
C THR A 125 -4.96 -16.90 -3.64
N LEU A 126 -4.07 -15.92 -3.56
CA LEU A 126 -4.42 -14.50 -3.69
C LEU A 126 -4.73 -14.16 -5.15
N ASP A 127 -5.74 -13.33 -5.34
CA ASP A 127 -5.97 -12.68 -6.63
C ASP A 127 -4.79 -11.77 -6.97
N ILE A 128 -4.21 -11.95 -8.15
CA ILE A 128 -3.19 -11.03 -8.65
C ILE A 128 -3.89 -9.86 -9.33
N TYR A 129 -3.86 -8.69 -8.69
CA TYR A 129 -4.45 -7.47 -9.22
C TYR A 129 -3.68 -6.91 -10.41
N GLY A 130 -2.36 -7.08 -10.40
CA GLY A 130 -1.49 -6.69 -11.48
C GLY A 130 -0.03 -6.97 -11.17
N TRP A 131 0.83 -6.60 -12.10
CA TRP A 131 2.27 -6.70 -11.92
C TRP A 131 2.99 -5.55 -12.59
N ILE A 132 4.11 -5.16 -12.01
CA ILE A 132 4.98 -4.09 -12.47
C ILE A 132 6.31 -4.74 -12.84
N PHE A 133 6.74 -4.58 -14.08
CA PHE A 133 8.04 -5.08 -14.52
C PHE A 133 9.20 -4.31 -13.88
N GLU A 134 10.37 -4.93 -13.80
CA GLU A 134 11.61 -4.19 -13.53
C GLU A 134 11.72 -3.03 -14.53
N ASP A 135 11.94 -1.80 -14.03
CA ASP A 135 11.92 -0.58 -14.82
C ASP A 135 13.18 0.24 -14.52
N ASP A 136 14.08 0.30 -15.48
CA ASP A 136 15.33 1.06 -15.39
C ASP A 136 15.07 2.56 -15.18
N LEU A 137 13.93 3.07 -15.62
CA LEU A 137 13.56 4.46 -15.43
C LEU A 137 13.30 4.76 -13.95
N ILE A 138 12.60 3.88 -13.24
CA ILE A 138 12.41 4.00 -11.78
C ILE A 138 13.77 3.98 -11.08
N HIS A 139 14.63 3.03 -11.45
CA HIS A 139 15.97 2.94 -10.89
C HIS A 139 16.78 4.22 -11.12
N ASP A 140 16.71 4.78 -12.32
CA ASP A 140 17.40 6.03 -12.69
C ASP A 140 16.89 7.24 -11.90
N PHE A 141 15.58 7.33 -11.66
CA PHE A 141 14.99 8.40 -10.86
C PHE A 141 15.39 8.30 -9.40
N ASP A 142 15.31 7.09 -8.83
CA ASP A 142 15.69 6.82 -7.44
C ASP A 142 17.18 7.10 -7.21
N PHE A 143 18.06 6.58 -8.07
CA PHE A 143 19.50 6.79 -7.99
C PHE A 143 19.91 8.28 -8.08
N LYS A 144 19.17 9.07 -8.87
CA LYS A 144 19.40 10.51 -9.03
C LYS A 144 18.66 11.37 -8.01
N GLY A 145 17.94 10.76 -7.06
CA GLY A 145 17.13 11.48 -6.07
C GLY A 145 16.01 12.32 -6.69
N LYS A 146 15.49 11.91 -7.85
CA LYS A 146 14.38 12.59 -8.52
C LYS A 146 13.06 12.05 -8.01
N SER A 147 12.07 12.95 -7.84
CA SER A 147 10.71 12.53 -7.49
C SER A 147 10.09 11.68 -8.61
N LEU A 148 9.50 10.54 -8.24
CA LEU A 148 8.75 9.69 -9.18
C LEU A 148 7.51 10.39 -9.73
N THR A 149 7.01 11.45 -9.09
CA THR A 149 5.93 12.29 -9.61
C THR A 149 6.30 13.03 -10.91
N ASN A 150 7.59 13.11 -11.22
CA ASN A 150 8.10 13.70 -12.45
C ASN A 150 8.38 12.67 -13.56
N MET A 151 7.94 11.43 -13.37
CA MET A 151 8.05 10.40 -14.42
C MET A 151 7.13 10.75 -15.59
N PRO A 152 7.55 10.44 -16.83
CA PRO A 152 6.72 10.68 -18.00
C PRO A 152 5.47 9.77 -17.97
N ASP A 153 4.34 10.27 -18.44
CA ASP A 153 3.07 9.51 -18.52
C ASP A 153 3.17 8.25 -19.37
N THR A 154 4.22 8.17 -20.21
CA THR A 154 4.51 7.00 -21.05
C THR A 154 5.25 5.88 -20.29
N SER A 155 5.54 6.05 -18.99
CA SER A 155 6.18 5.02 -18.18
C SER A 155 5.34 3.75 -18.14
N LEU A 156 5.98 2.61 -18.41
CA LEU A 156 5.34 1.31 -18.33
C LEU A 156 4.88 0.97 -16.90
N SER A 157 5.63 1.42 -15.92
CA SER A 157 5.29 1.22 -14.50
C SER A 157 4.07 2.02 -14.09
N LEU A 158 3.96 3.29 -14.53
CA LEU A 158 2.75 4.10 -14.29
C LEU A 158 1.54 3.49 -14.98
N GLY A 159 1.68 3.02 -16.22
CA GLY A 159 0.62 2.31 -16.94
C GLY A 159 0.16 1.03 -16.23
N ALA A 160 1.10 0.27 -15.65
CA ALA A 160 0.78 -0.92 -14.88
C ALA A 160 0.01 -0.59 -13.59
N VAL A 161 0.43 0.46 -12.87
CA VAL A 161 -0.29 0.94 -11.67
C VAL A 161 -1.69 1.44 -12.03
N ALA A 162 -1.83 2.22 -13.11
CA ALA A 162 -3.14 2.66 -13.60
C ALA A 162 -4.06 1.48 -13.89
N GLY A 163 -3.56 0.40 -14.52
CA GLY A 163 -4.35 -0.80 -14.75
C GLY A 163 -4.80 -1.51 -13.48
N VAL A 164 -4.02 -1.44 -12.39
CA VAL A 164 -4.45 -1.96 -11.07
C VAL A 164 -5.55 -1.08 -10.48
N LEU A 165 -5.40 0.24 -10.54
CA LEU A 165 -6.39 1.17 -10.02
C LEU A 165 -7.73 1.06 -10.77
N ASP A 166 -7.68 0.87 -12.09
CA ASP A 166 -8.87 0.62 -12.92
C ASP A 166 -9.58 -0.68 -12.50
N LYS A 167 -8.82 -1.76 -12.29
CA LYS A 167 -9.36 -3.04 -11.79
C LYS A 167 -10.03 -2.92 -10.43
N LEU A 168 -9.56 -2.01 -9.59
CA LEU A 168 -10.13 -1.72 -8.28
C LEU A 168 -11.27 -0.68 -8.33
N ASN A 169 -11.64 -0.21 -9.53
CA ASN A 169 -12.63 0.87 -9.76
C ASN A 169 -12.27 2.19 -9.06
N LEU A 170 -10.98 2.48 -8.94
CA LEU A 170 -10.46 3.71 -8.34
C LEU A 170 -10.12 4.79 -9.37
N LEU A 171 -10.17 4.50 -10.65
CA LEU A 171 -10.07 5.46 -11.73
C LEU A 171 -11.48 5.70 -12.28
N SER A 172 -12.03 6.89 -12.07
CA SER A 172 -13.29 7.36 -12.67
C SER A 172 -13.01 8.36 -13.79
#